data_20f683179bc256d80f1a3b40f3e795af
#
_entry.id   20f683179bc256d80f1a3b40f3e795af
#
_cell.length_a   1.000
_cell.length_b   1.000
_cell.length_c   1.000
_cell.angle_alpha   90.00
_cell.angle_beta   90.00
_cell.angle_gamma   90.00
#
_symmetry.space_group_name_H-M   'P 1'
#
loop_
_entity.id
_entity.type
_entity.pdbx_description
1 polymer ?
#
loop_
_entity_poly.entity_id
_entity_poly.type
_entity_poly.pdbx_seq_one_letter_code
_entity_poly.pdbx_strand_id
1 'polypeptide(L)'
;LAEKNNKICAITAAMGPSCGLSCFKSKFPKRYFDVGIAEQHAVTFAGGLAKNGYLPVFAVYSTFLQRSYDQIIHDVSLQNLKVIFAVDRAGIVGDDGETHQGLFDIPMLLPIPNIVIFSPSTGTELSVMLERAVNIETKSCVIRYPRGNCIEYTELPFKKAREDWDIIANGYETVV
;
A
#
# COMPACT_ATOMS: atom_id res chain seq x y z
N LEU A 1 -11.47 -6.16 -8.34
CA LEU A 1 -10.31 -7.06 -8.52
C LEU A 1 -10.55 -8.41 -7.83
N ALA A 2 -10.87 -8.46 -6.53
CA ALA A 2 -11.04 -9.69 -5.76
C ALA A 2 -12.21 -10.59 -6.19
N GLU A 3 -13.20 -10.06 -6.89
CA GLU A 3 -14.27 -10.85 -7.52
C GLU A 3 -13.76 -11.64 -8.74
N LYS A 4 -12.81 -11.04 -9.48
CA LYS A 4 -12.20 -11.65 -10.67
C LYS A 4 -11.00 -12.54 -10.34
N ASN A 5 -10.36 -12.35 -9.19
CA ASN A 5 -9.18 -13.10 -8.77
C ASN A 5 -9.37 -13.65 -7.35
N ASN A 6 -9.62 -14.94 -7.25
CA ASN A 6 -9.85 -15.63 -5.97
C ASN A 6 -8.58 -15.82 -5.12
N LYS A 7 -7.41 -15.51 -5.65
CA LYS A 7 -6.13 -15.54 -4.93
C LYS A 7 -5.90 -14.31 -4.08
N ILE A 8 -6.60 -13.20 -4.34
CA ILE A 8 -6.47 -11.97 -3.55
C ILE A 8 -7.06 -12.21 -2.16
N CYS A 9 -6.25 -11.96 -1.15
CA CYS A 9 -6.65 -11.92 0.26
C CYS A 9 -6.19 -10.62 0.93
N ALA A 10 -6.94 -10.18 1.92
CA ALA A 10 -6.65 -8.96 2.67
C ALA A 10 -6.19 -9.32 4.08
N ILE A 11 -5.12 -8.66 4.51
CA ILE A 11 -4.53 -8.78 5.84
C ILE A 11 -4.53 -7.39 6.49
N THR A 12 -4.76 -7.33 7.76
CA THR A 12 -4.62 -6.11 8.57
C THR A 12 -4.16 -6.45 9.99
N ALA A 13 -3.66 -5.46 10.70
CA ALA A 13 -3.21 -5.57 12.09
C ALA A 13 -4.08 -4.64 12.97
N ALA A 14 -5.31 -5.07 13.26
CA ALA A 14 -6.34 -4.33 14.01
C ALA A 14 -6.78 -2.99 13.39
N MET A 15 -6.56 -2.79 12.08
CA MET A 15 -6.88 -1.55 11.35
C MET A 15 -7.93 -1.73 10.25
N GLY A 16 -8.67 -2.84 10.24
CA GLY A 16 -9.55 -3.22 9.14
C GLY A 16 -10.56 -2.15 8.71
N PRO A 17 -11.41 -1.61 9.61
CA PRO A 17 -12.37 -0.57 9.26
C PRO A 17 -11.71 0.72 8.79
N SER A 18 -10.66 1.16 9.46
CA SER A 18 -9.98 2.43 9.18
C SER A 18 -9.15 2.40 7.89
N CYS A 19 -8.67 1.21 7.47
CA CYS A 19 -8.06 0.99 6.16
C CYS A 19 -9.08 0.61 5.06
N GLY A 20 -10.38 0.82 5.29
CA GLY A 20 -11.41 0.61 4.27
C GLY A 20 -11.74 -0.85 3.94
N LEU A 21 -11.34 -1.82 4.76
CA LEU A 21 -11.51 -3.24 4.48
C LEU A 21 -12.87 -3.83 4.86
N SER A 22 -13.79 -3.02 5.41
CA SER A 22 -15.11 -3.51 5.86
C SER A 22 -15.92 -4.19 4.74
N CYS A 23 -15.91 -3.59 3.55
CA CYS A 23 -16.59 -4.16 2.38
C CYS A 23 -15.94 -5.48 1.93
N PHE A 24 -14.61 -5.55 1.92
CA PHE A 24 -13.87 -6.77 1.60
C PHE A 24 -14.18 -7.89 2.61
N LYS A 25 -14.14 -7.58 3.90
CA LYS A 25 -14.48 -8.51 4.99
C LYS A 25 -15.89 -9.10 4.83
N SER A 26 -16.86 -8.24 4.51
CA SER A 26 -18.25 -8.67 4.32
C SER A 26 -18.42 -9.60 3.11
N LYS A 27 -17.79 -9.26 1.97
CA LYS A 27 -17.92 -10.03 0.72
C LYS A 27 -17.07 -11.30 0.71
N PHE A 28 -15.89 -11.26 1.33
CA PHE A 28 -14.89 -12.32 1.28
C PHE A 28 -14.35 -12.72 2.65
N PRO A 29 -15.20 -13.13 3.62
CA PRO A 29 -14.77 -13.37 5.01
C PRO A 29 -13.68 -14.45 5.14
N LYS A 30 -13.64 -15.44 4.24
CA LYS A 30 -12.62 -16.50 4.24
C LYS A 30 -11.27 -16.06 3.66
N ARG A 31 -11.18 -14.85 3.10
CA ARG A 31 -9.97 -14.26 2.51
C ARG A 31 -9.56 -12.97 3.24
N TYR A 32 -10.17 -12.68 4.36
CA TYR A 32 -9.86 -11.56 5.24
C TYR A 32 -9.24 -12.07 6.54
N PHE A 33 -8.09 -11.51 6.89
CA PHE A 33 -7.32 -11.88 8.06
C PHE A 33 -6.97 -10.63 8.88
N ASP A 34 -7.42 -10.60 10.12
CA ASP A 34 -7.00 -9.60 11.10
C ASP A 34 -6.13 -10.31 12.13
N VAL A 35 -4.87 -9.97 12.17
CA VAL A 35 -3.88 -10.62 13.04
C VAL A 35 -3.75 -9.93 14.41
N GLY A 36 -4.60 -8.93 14.70
CA GLY A 36 -4.44 -8.10 15.88
C GLY A 36 -3.27 -7.11 15.71
N ILE A 37 -2.82 -6.50 16.81
CA ILE A 37 -1.71 -5.54 16.80
C ILE A 37 -0.38 -6.30 16.69
N ALA A 38 -0.09 -6.83 15.50
CA ALA A 38 1.06 -7.69 15.24
C ALA A 38 1.55 -7.53 13.78
N GLU A 39 2.09 -6.36 13.44
CA GLU A 39 2.52 -6.02 12.09
C GLU A 39 3.61 -6.95 11.56
N GLN A 40 4.56 -7.37 12.40
CA GLN A 40 5.60 -8.33 12.03
C GLN A 40 4.96 -9.66 11.58
N HIS A 41 4.02 -10.18 12.39
CA HIS A 41 3.29 -11.40 12.04
C HIS A 41 2.51 -11.24 10.73
N ALA A 42 1.87 -10.09 10.52
CA ALA A 42 1.12 -9.81 9.30
C ALA A 42 2.00 -9.95 8.05
N VAL A 43 3.22 -9.44 8.07
CA VAL A 43 4.15 -9.51 6.92
C VAL A 43 4.67 -10.93 6.72
N THR A 44 5.09 -11.63 7.77
CA THR A 44 5.51 -13.03 7.68
C THR A 44 4.38 -13.92 7.15
N PHE A 45 3.16 -13.71 7.65
CA PHE A 45 1.96 -14.41 7.18
C PHE A 45 1.66 -14.12 5.70
N ALA A 46 1.79 -12.86 5.29
CA ALA A 46 1.66 -12.47 3.88
C ALA A 46 2.70 -13.19 3.00
N GLY A 47 3.96 -13.25 3.44
CA GLY A 47 5.01 -14.04 2.77
C GLY A 47 4.63 -15.51 2.62
N GLY A 48 4.12 -16.13 3.67
CA GLY A 48 3.64 -17.52 3.65
C GLY A 48 2.49 -17.73 2.65
N LEU A 49 1.53 -16.82 2.58
CA LEU A 49 0.44 -16.86 1.61
C LEU A 49 0.95 -16.69 0.18
N ALA A 50 1.85 -15.72 -0.05
CA ALA A 50 2.45 -15.49 -1.36
C ALA A 50 3.25 -16.72 -1.85
N LYS A 51 3.99 -17.36 -0.95
CA LYS A 51 4.73 -18.61 -1.24
C LYS A 51 3.81 -19.74 -1.72
N ASN A 52 2.56 -19.75 -1.25
CA ASN A 52 1.54 -20.72 -1.63
C ASN A 52 0.65 -20.26 -2.81
N GLY A 53 1.07 -19.22 -3.54
CA GLY A 53 0.41 -18.77 -4.76
C GLY A 53 -0.83 -17.91 -4.54
N TYR A 54 -1.02 -17.36 -3.34
CA TYR A 54 -2.00 -16.30 -3.08
C TYR A 54 -1.40 -14.93 -3.40
N LEU A 55 -2.26 -13.93 -3.50
CA LEU A 55 -1.87 -12.52 -3.65
C LEU A 55 -2.34 -11.73 -2.42
N PRO A 56 -1.52 -11.68 -1.37
CA PRO A 56 -1.87 -10.96 -0.16
C PRO A 56 -1.73 -9.45 -0.35
N VAL A 57 -2.73 -8.72 0.17
CA VAL A 57 -2.75 -7.28 0.32
C VAL A 57 -2.73 -6.96 1.81
N PHE A 58 -1.65 -6.44 2.32
CA PHE A 58 -1.53 -6.01 3.70
C PHE A 58 -1.85 -4.52 3.81
N ALA A 59 -2.99 -4.19 4.44
CA ALA A 59 -3.41 -2.83 4.69
C ALA A 59 -3.00 -2.38 6.09
N VAL A 60 -2.19 -1.33 6.13
CA VAL A 60 -1.50 -0.88 7.35
C VAL A 60 -1.25 0.62 7.29
N TYR A 61 -1.21 1.30 8.44
CA TYR A 61 -0.75 2.69 8.50
C TYR A 61 0.76 2.77 8.29
N SER A 62 1.20 3.81 7.59
CA SER A 62 2.60 4.06 7.29
C SER A 62 3.48 4.00 8.55
N THR A 63 3.09 4.68 9.62
CA THR A 63 3.84 4.68 10.89
C THR A 63 3.98 3.28 11.50
N PHE A 64 2.97 2.42 11.37
CA PHE A 64 3.00 1.07 11.97
C PHE A 64 3.72 0.05 11.09
N LEU A 65 3.85 0.30 9.79
CA LEU A 65 4.65 -0.53 8.89
C LEU A 65 6.13 -0.62 9.33
N GLN A 66 6.63 0.40 10.04
CA GLN A 66 8.00 0.42 10.58
C GLN A 66 8.31 -0.80 11.47
N ARG A 67 7.31 -1.34 12.20
CA ARG A 67 7.49 -2.50 13.08
C ARG A 67 7.85 -3.78 12.32
N SER A 68 7.55 -3.85 11.04
CA SER A 68 7.75 -5.04 10.21
C SER A 68 8.88 -4.89 9.18
N TYR A 69 9.77 -3.92 9.37
CA TYR A 69 10.86 -3.63 8.44
C TYR A 69 11.74 -4.86 8.15
N ASP A 70 12.14 -5.57 9.21
CA ASP A 70 12.95 -6.78 9.09
C ASP A 70 12.21 -7.89 8.31
N GLN A 71 10.94 -8.12 8.59
CA GLN A 71 10.13 -9.14 7.91
C GLN A 71 9.89 -8.79 6.44
N ILE A 72 9.78 -7.50 6.09
CA ILE A 72 9.71 -7.07 4.68
C ILE A 72 10.98 -7.49 3.94
N ILE A 73 12.15 -7.34 4.56
CA ILE A 73 13.43 -7.74 3.98
C ILE A 73 13.53 -9.27 3.90
N HIS A 74 13.46 -9.97 5.04
CA HIS A 74 13.77 -11.39 5.16
C HIS A 74 12.67 -12.30 4.62
N ASP A 75 11.40 -12.00 4.94
CA ASP A 75 10.31 -12.93 4.66
C ASP A 75 9.67 -12.67 3.29
N VAL A 76 9.88 -11.49 2.72
CA VAL A 76 9.26 -11.09 1.45
C VAL A 76 10.30 -10.81 0.37
N SER A 77 11.14 -9.79 0.56
CA SER A 77 12.04 -9.28 -0.50
C SER A 77 13.13 -10.28 -0.88
N LEU A 78 13.85 -10.84 0.08
CA LEU A 78 14.93 -11.83 -0.18
C LEU A 78 14.40 -13.10 -0.85
N GLN A 79 13.14 -13.44 -0.62
CA GLN A 79 12.49 -14.60 -1.25
C GLN A 79 11.82 -14.26 -2.59
N ASN A 80 11.90 -13.03 -3.07
CA ASN A 80 11.23 -12.54 -4.29
C ASN A 80 9.71 -12.83 -4.29
N LEU A 81 9.06 -12.75 -3.14
CA LEU A 81 7.64 -12.98 -3.01
C LEU A 81 6.86 -11.72 -3.42
N LYS A 82 5.68 -11.91 -3.97
CA LYS A 82 4.78 -10.82 -4.36
C LYS A 82 3.77 -10.56 -3.25
N VAL A 83 3.95 -9.45 -2.54
CA VAL A 83 3.03 -8.92 -1.53
C VAL A 83 2.67 -7.49 -1.92
N ILE A 84 1.41 -7.09 -1.78
CA ILE A 84 0.97 -5.72 -1.96
C ILE A 84 0.79 -5.09 -0.58
N PHE A 85 1.53 -4.01 -0.32
CA PHE A 85 1.42 -3.21 0.90
C PHE A 85 0.55 -1.99 0.58
N ALA A 86 -0.67 -1.96 1.08
CA ALA A 86 -1.57 -0.81 1.00
C ALA A 86 -1.31 0.08 2.22
N VAL A 87 -0.47 1.11 2.02
CA VAL A 87 0.07 1.95 3.08
C VAL A 87 -0.75 3.22 3.23
N ASP A 88 -1.66 3.16 4.16
CA ASP A 88 -2.56 4.26 4.54
C ASP A 88 -1.84 5.28 5.44
N ARG A 89 -2.34 6.50 5.51
CA ARG A 89 -1.77 7.60 6.31
C ARG A 89 -0.30 7.89 5.97
N ALA A 90 0.04 7.84 4.69
CA ALA A 90 1.35 8.27 4.22
C ALA A 90 1.44 9.81 4.23
N GLY A 91 2.58 10.35 4.63
CA GLY A 91 2.79 11.79 4.76
C GLY A 91 2.29 12.34 6.09
N ILE A 92 1.92 13.63 6.10
CA ILE A 92 1.44 14.35 7.28
C ILE A 92 -0.05 14.05 7.48
N VAL A 93 -0.45 13.65 8.69
CA VAL A 93 -1.81 13.15 8.98
C VAL A 93 -2.64 14.08 9.85
N GLY A 94 -2.08 15.12 10.41
CA GLY A 94 -2.81 16.12 11.22
C GLY A 94 -3.55 15.53 12.43
N ASP A 95 -4.85 15.28 12.27
CA ASP A 95 -5.76 14.89 13.36
C ASP A 95 -5.38 13.61 14.12
N ASP A 96 -4.66 12.68 13.51
CA ASP A 96 -4.22 11.45 14.17
C ASP A 96 -3.04 11.69 15.15
N GLY A 97 -2.49 12.90 15.18
CA GLY A 97 -1.47 13.34 16.11
C GLY A 97 -0.05 12.91 15.73
N GLU A 98 0.88 13.26 16.59
CA GLU A 98 2.33 13.14 16.33
C GLU A 98 2.81 11.68 16.17
N THR A 99 2.13 10.73 16.76
CA THR A 99 2.51 9.30 16.72
C THR A 99 2.10 8.60 15.41
N HIS A 100 1.31 9.24 14.56
CA HIS A 100 0.73 8.65 13.36
C HIS A 100 1.27 9.22 12.06
N GLN A 101 2.29 10.07 12.11
CA GLN A 101 2.88 10.69 10.91
C GLN A 101 3.57 9.65 10.02
N GLY A 102 3.21 9.61 8.74
CA GLY A 102 3.72 8.66 7.76
C GLY A 102 4.91 9.18 6.98
N LEU A 103 6.00 9.55 7.67
CA LEU A 103 7.16 10.22 7.06
C LEU A 103 8.30 9.29 6.68
N PHE A 104 8.37 8.10 7.27
CA PHE A 104 9.52 7.22 7.18
C PHE A 104 9.35 6.04 6.22
N ASP A 105 8.19 5.86 5.62
CA ASP A 105 7.90 4.75 4.70
C ASP A 105 8.83 4.77 3.47
N ILE A 106 8.98 5.90 2.78
CA ILE A 106 9.86 6.00 1.61
C ILE A 106 11.33 5.75 1.96
N PRO A 107 11.96 6.49 2.90
CA PRO A 107 13.37 6.25 3.22
C PRO A 107 13.64 4.85 3.76
N MET A 108 12.68 4.23 4.43
CA MET A 108 12.78 2.87 4.93
C MET A 108 12.72 1.82 3.80
N LEU A 109 11.85 2.03 2.82
CA LEU A 109 11.56 1.03 1.79
C LEU A 109 12.44 1.14 0.55
N LEU A 110 12.94 2.34 0.23
CA LEU A 110 13.79 2.57 -0.95
C LEU A 110 15.04 1.68 -1.03
N PRO A 111 15.74 1.39 0.09
CA PRO A 111 16.92 0.51 0.04
C PRO A 111 16.60 -0.97 -0.17
N ILE A 112 15.33 -1.37 0.00
CA ILE A 112 14.95 -2.79 -0.09
C ILE A 112 14.83 -3.19 -1.56
N PRO A 113 15.56 -4.22 -2.03
CA PRO A 113 15.46 -4.67 -3.41
C PRO A 113 14.10 -5.33 -3.69
N ASN A 114 13.74 -5.43 -4.98
CA ASN A 114 12.53 -6.12 -5.44
C ASN A 114 11.20 -5.53 -4.91
N ILE A 115 11.20 -4.25 -4.57
CA ILE A 115 10.00 -3.49 -4.19
C ILE A 115 9.77 -2.36 -5.19
N VAL A 116 8.53 -2.18 -5.61
CA VAL A 116 8.06 -1.03 -6.41
C VAL A 116 7.20 -0.15 -5.51
N ILE A 117 7.48 1.14 -5.47
CA ILE A 117 6.72 2.10 -4.66
C ILE A 117 5.88 2.98 -5.57
N PHE A 118 4.58 2.98 -5.34
CA PHE A 118 3.60 3.83 -5.99
C PHE A 118 3.12 4.92 -5.01
N SER A 119 3.02 6.15 -5.51
CA SER A 119 2.53 7.30 -4.75
C SER A 119 1.48 8.05 -5.58
N PRO A 120 0.24 7.54 -5.65
CA PRO A 120 -0.82 8.17 -6.43
C PRO A 120 -1.20 9.53 -5.85
N SER A 121 -1.52 10.48 -6.73
CA SER A 121 -1.99 11.83 -6.40
C SER A 121 -3.51 11.97 -6.38
N THR A 122 -4.22 11.02 -7.03
CA THR A 122 -5.68 11.02 -7.16
C THR A 122 -6.26 9.64 -6.88
N GLY A 123 -7.59 9.56 -6.65
CA GLY A 123 -8.29 8.27 -6.50
C GLY A 123 -8.27 7.44 -7.78
N THR A 124 -8.33 8.11 -8.93
CA THR A 124 -8.19 7.46 -10.25
C THR A 124 -6.82 6.81 -10.40
N GLU A 125 -5.74 7.51 -10.07
CA GLU A 125 -4.38 6.94 -10.09
C GLU A 125 -4.22 5.80 -9.08
N LEU A 126 -4.75 5.94 -7.87
CA LEU A 126 -4.74 4.86 -6.88
C LEU A 126 -5.35 3.58 -7.43
N SER A 127 -6.50 3.70 -8.12
CA SER A 127 -7.18 2.56 -8.74
C SER A 127 -6.34 1.91 -9.84
N VAL A 128 -5.74 2.72 -10.72
CA VAL A 128 -4.87 2.24 -11.82
C VAL A 128 -3.59 1.58 -11.27
N MET A 129 -2.95 2.20 -10.28
CA MET A 129 -1.74 1.65 -9.65
C MET A 129 -2.02 0.35 -8.90
N LEU A 130 -3.17 0.25 -8.22
CA LEU A 130 -3.60 -1.00 -7.58
C LEU A 130 -3.87 -2.09 -8.62
N GLU A 131 -4.53 -1.75 -9.72
CA GLU A 131 -4.76 -2.71 -10.81
C GLU A 131 -3.45 -3.18 -11.45
N ARG A 132 -2.50 -2.26 -11.65
CA ARG A 132 -1.14 -2.57 -12.13
C ARG A 132 -0.41 -3.49 -11.14
N ALA A 133 -0.42 -3.18 -9.84
CA ALA A 133 0.20 -4.00 -8.80
C ALA A 133 -0.36 -5.42 -8.77
N VAL A 134 -1.68 -5.57 -8.96
CA VAL A 134 -2.35 -6.88 -8.98
C VAL A 134 -2.01 -7.68 -10.23
N ASN A 135 -2.13 -7.08 -11.42
CA ASN A 135 -2.19 -7.80 -12.70
C ASN A 135 -0.87 -7.80 -13.48
N ILE A 136 0.00 -6.80 -13.29
CA ILE A 136 1.16 -6.58 -14.16
C ILE A 136 2.46 -6.81 -13.40
N GLU A 137 2.62 -6.20 -12.22
CA GLU A 137 3.87 -6.29 -11.48
C GLU A 137 4.16 -7.72 -11.00
N THR A 138 5.41 -8.11 -11.05
CA THR A 138 5.89 -9.41 -10.55
C THR A 138 6.56 -9.30 -9.19
N LYS A 139 6.96 -8.09 -8.81
CA LYS A 139 7.60 -7.75 -7.54
C LYS A 139 6.57 -7.37 -6.48
N SER A 140 6.99 -7.29 -5.24
CA SER A 140 6.20 -6.66 -4.19
C SER A 140 5.96 -5.17 -4.51
N CYS A 141 4.76 -4.69 -4.19
CA CYS A 141 4.34 -3.32 -4.44
C CYS A 141 3.94 -2.64 -3.15
N VAL A 142 4.38 -1.42 -2.97
CA VAL A 142 3.91 -0.52 -1.93
C VAL A 142 3.08 0.55 -2.61
N ILE A 143 1.82 0.70 -2.22
CA ILE A 143 0.95 1.78 -2.68
C ILE A 143 0.68 2.66 -1.47
N ARG A 144 1.25 3.85 -1.47
CA ARG A 144 1.13 4.79 -0.35
C ARG A 144 0.15 5.91 -0.67
N TYR A 145 -0.76 6.18 0.25
CA TYR A 145 -1.80 7.21 0.09
C TYR A 145 -2.09 7.91 1.42
N PRO A 146 -2.51 9.20 1.37
CA PRO A 146 -2.80 9.98 2.57
C PRO A 146 -4.13 9.58 3.21
N ARG A 147 -4.32 9.99 4.46
CA ARG A 147 -5.63 9.98 5.12
C ARG A 147 -6.54 11.05 4.49
N GLY A 148 -7.78 10.71 4.23
CA GLY A 148 -8.79 11.67 3.79
C GLY A 148 -9.62 11.19 2.59
N ASN A 149 -10.40 12.10 2.05
CA ASN A 149 -11.18 11.84 0.84
C ASN A 149 -10.30 11.98 -0.41
N CYS A 150 -10.58 11.18 -1.43
CA CYS A 150 -9.95 11.34 -2.72
C CYS A 150 -10.26 12.70 -3.33
N ILE A 151 -9.24 13.38 -3.83
CA ILE A 151 -9.39 14.57 -4.65
C ILE A 151 -9.25 14.11 -6.10
N GLU A 152 -10.26 14.41 -6.92
CA GLU A 152 -10.19 14.21 -8.36
C GLU A 152 -10.00 15.58 -9.01
N TYR A 153 -8.89 15.74 -9.69
CA TYR A 153 -8.62 16.94 -10.46
C TYR A 153 -9.26 16.79 -11.85
N THR A 154 -10.46 17.34 -12.04
CA THR A 154 -11.21 17.22 -13.31
C THR A 154 -10.55 17.93 -14.47
N GLU A 155 -9.63 18.85 -14.20
CA GLU A 155 -8.99 19.71 -15.22
C GLU A 155 -7.49 19.39 -15.46
N LEU A 156 -6.92 18.44 -14.74
CA LEU A 156 -5.52 18.07 -14.94
C LEU A 156 -5.39 17.00 -16.04
N PRO A 157 -4.31 17.03 -16.83
CA PRO A 157 -4.14 16.15 -17.99
C PRO A 157 -3.83 14.68 -17.64
N PHE A 158 -4.07 14.27 -16.42
CA PHE A 158 -3.76 12.91 -15.93
C PHE A 158 -4.78 11.89 -16.41
N LYS A 159 -4.68 11.52 -17.67
CA LYS A 159 -5.53 10.42 -18.20
C LYS A 159 -4.95 9.03 -18.00
N LYS A 160 -3.69 8.90 -17.57
CA LYS A 160 -3.01 7.62 -17.31
C LYS A 160 -2.01 7.80 -16.19
N ALA A 161 -1.88 6.78 -15.31
CA ALA A 161 -0.74 6.68 -14.40
C ALA A 161 0.55 6.61 -15.21
N ARG A 162 1.45 7.57 -15.01
CA ARG A 162 2.75 7.64 -15.67
C ARG A 162 3.80 6.93 -14.84
N GLU A 163 4.91 6.60 -15.47
CA GLU A 163 6.06 6.01 -14.77
C GLU A 163 6.92 7.09 -14.09
N ASP A 164 6.78 8.34 -14.56
CA ASP A 164 7.55 9.51 -14.13
C ASP A 164 6.71 10.44 -13.23
N TRP A 165 7.18 11.65 -13.06
CA TRP A 165 6.54 12.73 -12.35
C TRP A 165 5.80 13.67 -13.31
N ASP A 166 4.76 14.33 -12.79
CA ASP A 166 3.96 15.30 -13.55
C ASP A 166 4.11 16.72 -12.98
N ILE A 167 4.14 17.72 -13.85
CA ILE A 167 4.11 19.13 -13.46
C ILE A 167 2.64 19.53 -13.29
N ILE A 168 2.25 19.80 -12.03
CA ILE A 168 0.89 20.22 -11.68
C ILE A 168 0.71 21.72 -11.89
N ALA A 169 1.73 22.51 -11.60
CA ALA A 169 1.77 23.95 -11.80
C ALA A 169 3.20 24.41 -12.07
N ASN A 170 3.34 25.42 -12.93
CA ASN A 170 4.63 26.06 -13.14
C ASN A 170 4.91 27.02 -11.97
N GLY A 171 6.04 26.85 -11.31
CA GLY A 171 6.57 27.76 -10.30
C GLY A 171 7.71 28.58 -10.85
N TYR A 172 7.98 29.71 -10.24
CA TYR A 172 9.11 30.60 -10.58
C TYR A 172 10.29 30.44 -9.64
N GLU A 173 10.13 29.71 -8.54
CA GLU A 173 11.17 29.45 -7.56
C GLU A 173 11.30 27.97 -7.28
N THR A 174 12.52 27.51 -7.10
CA THR A 174 12.79 26.12 -6.71
C THR A 174 12.57 25.99 -5.22
N VAL A 175 11.63 25.15 -4.84
CA VAL A 175 11.50 24.70 -3.45
C VAL A 175 12.28 23.40 -3.32
N VAL A 176 13.28 23.43 -2.45
CA VAL A 176 14.09 22.25 -2.09
C VAL A 176 13.41 21.46 -1.00
#